data_5f9314c63ff286492edde8b0be6fdbdc
#
_entry.id   5f9314c63ff286492edde8b0be6fdbdc
#
_cell.length_a   1.000
_cell.length_b   1.000
_cell.length_c   1.000
_cell.angle_alpha   90.00
_cell.angle_beta   90.00
_cell.angle_gamma   90.00
#
_symmetry.space_group_name_H-M   'P 1'
#
loop_
_entity.id
_entity.type
_entity.pdbx_description
1 polymer ?
#
loop_
_entity_poly.entity_id
_entity_poly.type
_entity_poly.pdbx_seq_one_letter_code
_entity_poly.pdbx_strand_id
1 'polypeptide(L)'
;MSWDFQWKPYVSVAARRRKVERETAKLRKKGRTVAPVVIEGRKITRTFWGTAWCRNLESYSDYENRLPRGRAYVRNGSVVHLEIAAGSVKALVSGSSLYEVTIGISPVPKTRWSSICSDSAGAIDSLVELLQGRFSKGVMERLCRQHSGLFPAPKEITLACSCPDWASMCKHVAAVLYGVGARLDEQPELLFRLRKVDEKDLIAKADGGARLAKRGPSKGKVLSNANLAE
;
A
#
# COMPACT_ATOMS: atom_id res chain seq x y z
N MET A 1 38.98 12.42 29.64
CA MET A 1 38.65 11.39 28.62
C MET A 1 38.10 12.09 27.38
N SER A 2 38.92 12.21 26.33
CA SER A 2 38.54 12.85 25.07
C SER A 2 37.66 11.87 24.30
N TRP A 3 36.39 12.22 24.08
CA TRP A 3 35.50 11.47 23.20
C TRP A 3 35.84 11.85 21.74
N ASP A 4 36.70 11.06 21.12
CA ASP A 4 37.05 11.22 19.70
C ASP A 4 35.87 10.76 18.86
N PHE A 5 34.94 11.69 18.60
CA PHE A 5 33.74 11.44 17.78
C PHE A 5 34.12 11.55 16.31
N GLN A 6 34.74 10.49 15.77
CA GLN A 6 35.06 10.42 14.34
C GLN A 6 33.79 10.30 13.52
N TRP A 7 33.43 11.37 12.82
CA TRP A 7 32.37 11.33 11.81
C TRP A 7 32.71 10.33 10.71
N LYS A 8 31.82 9.37 10.46
CA LYS A 8 32.02 8.43 9.35
C LYS A 8 32.12 9.20 8.04
N PRO A 9 33.08 8.88 7.15
CA PRO A 9 33.25 9.57 5.88
C PRO A 9 31.96 9.58 5.05
N TYR A 10 31.74 10.65 4.30
CA TYR A 10 30.61 10.74 3.38
C TYR A 10 30.70 9.66 2.31
N VAL A 11 29.62 8.87 2.15
CA VAL A 11 29.52 7.86 1.09
C VAL A 11 28.64 8.43 -0.02
N SER A 12 29.19 8.59 -1.22
CA SER A 12 28.48 9.13 -2.38
C SER A 12 27.32 8.23 -2.81
N VAL A 13 26.32 8.81 -3.48
CA VAL A 13 25.18 8.06 -4.04
C VAL A 13 25.65 6.96 -5.00
N ALA A 14 26.65 7.27 -5.84
CA ALA A 14 27.24 6.30 -6.76
C ALA A 14 27.88 5.10 -6.02
N ALA A 15 28.61 5.35 -4.94
CA ALA A 15 29.21 4.28 -4.14
C ALA A 15 28.13 3.41 -3.45
N ARG A 16 27.03 4.01 -3.00
CA ARG A 16 25.88 3.26 -2.44
C ARG A 16 25.22 2.38 -3.50
N ARG A 17 24.98 2.88 -4.71
CA ARG A 17 24.40 2.11 -5.82
C ARG A 17 25.29 0.93 -6.21
N ARG A 18 26.60 1.14 -6.37
CA ARG A 18 27.55 0.04 -6.63
C ARG A 18 27.55 -1.03 -5.53
N LYS A 19 27.36 -0.62 -4.28
CA LYS A 19 27.22 -1.58 -3.17
C LYS A 19 25.96 -2.42 -3.33
N VAL A 20 24.82 -1.78 -3.60
CA VAL A 20 23.53 -2.44 -3.85
C VAL A 20 23.66 -3.46 -5.00
N GLU A 21 24.23 -3.07 -6.11
CA GLU A 21 24.46 -3.95 -7.27
C GLU A 21 25.26 -5.20 -6.89
N ARG A 22 26.36 -5.01 -6.15
CA ARG A 22 27.19 -6.12 -5.67
C ARG A 22 26.44 -7.05 -4.71
N GLU A 23 25.67 -6.51 -3.79
CA GLU A 23 24.85 -7.31 -2.85
C GLU A 23 23.76 -8.08 -3.59
N THR A 24 23.07 -7.44 -4.54
CA THR A 24 22.08 -8.07 -5.40
C THR A 24 22.69 -9.22 -6.22
N ALA A 25 23.84 -9.00 -6.84
CA ALA A 25 24.55 -10.03 -7.60
C ALA A 25 24.97 -11.22 -6.71
N LYS A 26 25.44 -10.97 -5.49
CA LYS A 26 25.76 -12.03 -4.51
C LYS A 26 24.54 -12.87 -4.12
N LEU A 27 23.38 -12.23 -3.91
CA LEU A 27 22.14 -12.93 -3.59
C LEU A 27 21.69 -13.82 -4.74
N ARG A 28 21.72 -13.31 -5.99
CA ARG A 28 21.38 -14.06 -7.20
C ARG A 28 22.30 -15.27 -7.40
N LYS A 29 23.61 -15.10 -7.19
CA LYS A 29 24.59 -16.21 -7.25
C LYS A 29 24.31 -17.31 -6.20
N LYS A 30 23.69 -16.95 -5.08
CA LYS A 30 23.23 -17.92 -4.04
C LYS A 30 21.86 -18.53 -4.33
N GLY A 31 21.32 -18.38 -5.54
CA GLY A 31 20.00 -18.91 -5.94
C GLY A 31 18.80 -18.17 -5.33
N ARG A 32 18.99 -17.00 -4.69
CA ARG A 32 17.88 -16.24 -4.15
C ARG A 32 17.21 -15.41 -5.24
N THR A 33 15.88 -15.51 -5.33
CA THR A 33 15.08 -14.56 -6.13
C THR A 33 15.18 -13.17 -5.52
N VAL A 34 15.48 -12.17 -6.33
CA VAL A 34 15.65 -10.78 -5.89
C VAL A 34 14.72 -9.89 -6.69
N ALA A 35 13.81 -9.20 -6.01
CA ALA A 35 12.87 -8.24 -6.58
C ALA A 35 13.17 -6.84 -6.01
N PRO A 36 14.13 -6.09 -6.58
CA PRO A 36 14.51 -4.78 -6.09
C PRO A 36 13.42 -3.74 -6.32
N VAL A 37 13.42 -2.70 -5.50
CA VAL A 37 12.61 -1.50 -5.75
C VAL A 37 13.44 -0.52 -6.55
N VAL A 38 12.98 -0.21 -7.76
CA VAL A 38 13.62 0.77 -8.65
C VAL A 38 12.72 2.00 -8.74
N ILE A 39 13.28 3.16 -8.45
CA ILE A 39 12.57 4.44 -8.58
C ILE A 39 13.12 5.19 -9.78
N GLU A 40 12.28 5.36 -10.78
CA GLU A 40 12.60 6.15 -11.96
C GLU A 40 12.21 7.62 -11.75
N GLY A 41 13.20 8.51 -11.87
CA GLY A 41 13.03 9.96 -11.73
C GLY A 41 12.93 10.41 -10.25
N ARG A 42 12.19 11.50 -10.03
CA ARG A 42 12.14 12.19 -8.71
C ARG A 42 11.01 11.72 -7.80
N LYS A 43 9.89 11.28 -8.36
CA LYS A 43 8.71 10.85 -7.60
C LYS A 43 8.81 9.38 -7.23
N ILE A 44 8.54 9.03 -5.98
CA ILE A 44 8.51 7.65 -5.51
C ILE A 44 7.26 6.94 -6.04
N THR A 45 6.14 7.67 -6.09
CA THR A 45 4.83 7.15 -6.54
C THR A 45 4.18 8.13 -7.51
N ARG A 46 3.32 7.62 -8.41
CA ARG A 46 2.65 8.39 -9.47
C ARG A 46 1.16 8.09 -9.55
N THR A 47 0.75 6.85 -9.23
CA THR A 47 -0.66 6.44 -9.29
C THR A 47 -1.41 6.82 -8.02
N PHE A 48 -2.74 6.65 -8.05
CA PHE A 48 -3.57 6.82 -6.87
C PHE A 48 -3.12 5.92 -5.71
N TRP A 49 -2.94 4.63 -5.96
CA TRP A 49 -2.68 3.64 -4.91
C TRP A 49 -1.37 3.86 -4.18
N GLY A 50 -0.28 4.05 -4.92
CA GLY A 50 1.01 4.32 -4.32
C GLY A 50 1.05 5.67 -3.62
N THR A 51 0.42 6.69 -4.21
CA THR A 51 0.37 8.04 -3.61
C THR A 51 -0.47 8.05 -2.33
N ALA A 52 -1.63 7.40 -2.33
CA ALA A 52 -2.48 7.30 -1.15
C ALA A 52 -1.79 6.52 -0.02
N TRP A 53 -1.06 5.43 -0.36
CA TRP A 53 -0.23 4.71 0.61
C TRP A 53 0.80 5.63 1.26
N CYS A 54 1.59 6.37 0.47
CA CYS A 54 2.60 7.28 1.00
C CYS A 54 2.00 8.40 1.85
N ARG A 55 0.88 9.00 1.40
CA ARG A 55 0.16 10.03 2.18
C ARG A 55 -0.36 9.47 3.51
N ASN A 56 -0.89 8.26 3.51
CA ASN A 56 -1.33 7.60 4.74
C ASN A 56 -0.17 7.44 5.73
N LEU A 57 1.02 7.02 5.29
CA LEU A 57 2.21 6.95 6.15
C LEU A 57 2.63 8.31 6.68
N GLU A 58 2.65 9.32 5.82
CA GLU A 58 3.09 10.69 6.15
C GLU A 58 2.10 11.43 7.05
N SER A 59 0.85 10.95 7.14
CA SER A 59 -0.15 11.52 8.04
C SER A 59 0.03 11.16 9.52
N TYR A 60 0.97 10.27 9.84
CA TYR A 60 1.26 9.85 11.21
C TYR A 60 2.53 10.53 11.73
N SER A 61 2.39 11.45 12.68
CA SER A 61 3.49 12.24 13.27
C SER A 61 4.62 11.41 13.85
N ASP A 62 4.34 10.24 14.41
CA ASP A 62 5.32 9.33 14.99
C ASP A 62 6.43 8.89 14.03
N TYR A 63 6.19 9.02 12.72
CA TYR A 63 7.12 8.58 11.68
C TYR A 63 7.90 9.74 11.04
N GLU A 64 7.60 10.98 11.38
CA GLU A 64 8.10 12.18 10.69
C GLU A 64 9.62 12.27 10.62
N ASN A 65 10.31 11.99 11.72
CA ASN A 65 11.77 12.10 11.81
C ASN A 65 12.54 11.09 10.92
N ARG A 66 11.96 9.95 10.60
CA ARG A 66 12.62 8.85 9.87
C ARG A 66 12.23 8.79 8.40
N LEU A 67 11.08 9.35 8.04
CA LEU A 67 10.56 9.33 6.67
C LEU A 67 11.49 9.99 5.64
N PRO A 68 12.10 11.18 5.88
CA PRO A 68 13.02 11.77 4.91
C PRO A 68 14.23 10.91 4.60
N ARG A 69 14.78 10.20 5.61
CA ARG A 69 15.88 9.26 5.43
C ARG A 69 15.44 8.02 4.65
N GLY A 70 14.24 7.51 4.92
CA GLY A 70 13.63 6.42 4.17
C GLY A 70 13.43 6.76 2.70
N ARG A 71 12.92 7.97 2.40
CA ARG A 71 12.80 8.48 1.02
C ARG A 71 14.15 8.49 0.28
N ALA A 72 15.21 8.94 0.93
CA ALA A 72 16.54 8.93 0.34
C ALA A 72 17.05 7.50 0.09
N TYR A 73 16.79 6.57 1.01
CA TYR A 73 17.20 5.17 0.87
C TYR A 73 16.51 4.47 -0.31
N VAL A 74 15.18 4.57 -0.42
CA VAL A 74 14.45 3.94 -1.53
C VAL A 74 14.84 4.53 -2.88
N ARG A 75 15.02 5.87 -2.99
CA ARG A 75 15.47 6.54 -4.23
C ARG A 75 16.88 6.12 -4.66
N ASN A 76 17.71 5.75 -3.71
CA ASN A 76 19.07 5.26 -4.00
C ASN A 76 19.08 3.76 -4.33
N GLY A 77 17.93 3.09 -4.44
CA GLY A 77 17.81 1.66 -4.72
C GLY A 77 18.24 0.78 -3.55
N SER A 78 18.28 1.31 -2.31
CA SER A 78 18.75 0.55 -1.14
C SER A 78 17.84 -0.64 -0.78
N VAL A 79 16.59 -0.68 -1.24
CA VAL A 79 15.69 -1.83 -1.07
C VAL A 79 16.01 -2.85 -2.16
N VAL A 80 16.90 -3.80 -1.85
CA VAL A 80 17.43 -4.80 -2.80
C VAL A 80 16.49 -5.95 -3.07
N HIS A 81 15.54 -6.19 -2.16
CA HIS A 81 14.48 -7.16 -2.32
C HIS A 81 13.24 -6.70 -1.56
N LEU A 82 12.09 -6.83 -2.18
CA LEU A 82 10.79 -6.54 -1.57
C LEU A 82 9.78 -7.62 -1.99
N GLU A 83 9.19 -8.27 -1.02
CA GLU A 83 8.10 -9.24 -1.17
C GLU A 83 6.89 -8.77 -0.37
N ILE A 84 5.73 -8.71 -1.01
CA ILE A 84 4.45 -8.37 -0.39
C ILE A 84 3.57 -9.61 -0.43
N ALA A 85 3.20 -10.11 0.74
CA ALA A 85 2.34 -11.27 0.94
C ALA A 85 1.11 -10.91 1.77
N ALA A 86 0.19 -11.85 1.94
CA ALA A 86 -1.01 -11.64 2.74
C ALA A 86 -0.66 -11.33 4.21
N GLY A 87 -0.87 -10.09 4.63
CA GLY A 87 -0.62 -9.60 5.98
C GLY A 87 0.85 -9.34 6.31
N SER A 88 1.78 -9.42 5.36
CA SER A 88 3.20 -9.22 5.65
C SER A 88 3.99 -8.67 4.47
N VAL A 89 5.03 -7.90 4.81
CA VAL A 89 6.06 -7.45 3.86
C VAL A 89 7.40 -7.91 4.38
N LYS A 90 8.20 -8.56 3.53
CA LYS A 90 9.58 -8.94 3.82
C LYS A 90 10.51 -8.22 2.85
N ALA A 91 11.61 -7.69 3.35
CA ALA A 91 12.54 -6.96 2.53
C ALA A 91 14.00 -7.10 2.99
N LEU A 92 14.92 -6.90 2.04
CA LEU A 92 16.34 -6.75 2.30
C LEU A 92 16.75 -5.32 1.94
N VAL A 93 17.40 -4.64 2.86
CA VAL A 93 17.80 -3.25 2.68
C VAL A 93 19.31 -3.11 2.86
N SER A 94 19.98 -2.59 1.84
CA SER A 94 21.40 -2.27 1.87
C SER A 94 21.67 -1.00 2.67
N GLY A 95 22.47 -1.11 3.71
CA GLY A 95 22.95 -0.01 4.53
C GLY A 95 24.44 -0.14 4.82
N SER A 96 24.88 0.00 6.06
CA SER A 96 26.25 -0.40 6.47
C SER A 96 26.42 -1.92 6.33
N SER A 97 25.37 -2.67 6.59
CA SER A 97 25.23 -4.09 6.31
C SER A 97 23.97 -4.34 5.49
N LEU A 98 23.71 -5.58 5.10
CA LEU A 98 22.43 -6.00 4.54
C LEU A 98 21.48 -6.29 5.72
N TYR A 99 20.37 -5.55 5.79
CA TYR A 99 19.39 -5.65 6.88
C TYR A 99 18.12 -6.34 6.42
N GLU A 100 17.61 -7.22 7.25
CA GLU A 100 16.30 -7.84 7.07
C GLU A 100 15.24 -6.97 7.72
N VAL A 101 14.17 -6.69 6.98
CA VAL A 101 13.02 -5.93 7.45
C VAL A 101 11.78 -6.79 7.29
N THR A 102 10.99 -6.88 8.36
CA THR A 102 9.68 -7.52 8.35
C THR A 102 8.64 -6.54 8.84
N ILE A 103 7.55 -6.38 8.08
CA ILE A 103 6.42 -5.53 8.43
C ILE A 103 5.18 -6.41 8.43
N GLY A 104 4.51 -6.51 9.57
CA GLY A 104 3.21 -7.15 9.67
C GLY A 104 2.10 -6.12 9.50
N ILE A 105 1.07 -6.46 8.73
CA ILE A 105 -0.10 -5.62 8.48
C ILE A 105 -1.35 -6.42 8.84
N SER A 106 -2.15 -5.91 9.78
CA SER A 106 -3.40 -6.55 10.17
C SER A 106 -4.42 -6.58 9.01
N PRO A 107 -5.24 -7.63 8.90
CA PRO A 107 -6.32 -7.68 7.93
C PRO A 107 -7.33 -6.56 8.17
N VAL A 108 -8.08 -6.15 7.14
CA VAL A 108 -9.25 -5.29 7.35
C VAL A 108 -10.32 -6.11 8.07
N PRO A 109 -10.89 -5.62 9.19
CA PRO A 109 -12.02 -6.29 9.85
C PRO A 109 -13.20 -6.48 8.88
N LYS A 110 -13.87 -7.64 8.93
CA LYS A 110 -14.98 -7.97 8.00
C LYS A 110 -16.08 -6.91 7.98
N THR A 111 -16.45 -6.38 9.14
CA THR A 111 -17.46 -5.31 9.26
C THR A 111 -17.02 -4.03 8.54
N ARG A 112 -15.76 -3.62 8.68
CA ARG A 112 -15.18 -2.47 7.98
C ARG A 112 -15.17 -2.71 6.46
N TRP A 113 -14.73 -3.88 6.03
CA TRP A 113 -14.70 -4.24 4.62
C TRP A 113 -16.10 -4.22 3.99
N SER A 114 -17.08 -4.83 4.66
CA SER A 114 -18.47 -4.80 4.22
C SER A 114 -19.03 -3.38 4.10
N SER A 115 -18.71 -2.48 5.05
CA SER A 115 -19.10 -1.07 4.97
C SER A 115 -18.42 -0.37 3.78
N ILE A 116 -17.11 -0.58 3.55
CA ILE A 116 -16.42 0.00 2.40
C ILE A 116 -17.08 -0.43 1.09
N CYS A 117 -17.35 -1.73 0.93
CA CYS A 117 -18.01 -2.25 -0.26
C CYS A 117 -19.43 -1.68 -0.46
N SER A 118 -20.21 -1.54 0.63
CA SER A 118 -21.56 -0.97 0.55
C SER A 118 -21.53 0.51 0.17
N ASP A 119 -20.61 1.29 0.76
CA ASP A 119 -20.48 2.72 0.49
C ASP A 119 -19.93 3.00 -0.93
N SER A 120 -19.28 2.02 -1.55
CA SER A 120 -18.69 2.11 -2.89
C SER A 120 -19.57 1.44 -3.96
N ALA A 121 -20.70 0.84 -3.59
CA ALA A 121 -21.55 0.09 -4.50
C ALA A 121 -22.07 0.97 -5.64
N GLY A 122 -21.91 0.50 -6.89
CA GLY A 122 -22.35 1.21 -8.10
C GLY A 122 -21.51 2.44 -8.47
N ALA A 123 -20.40 2.69 -7.77
CA ALA A 123 -19.53 3.83 -8.04
C ALA A 123 -18.16 3.41 -8.65
N ILE A 124 -18.02 2.13 -8.95
CA ILE A 124 -16.83 1.52 -9.62
C ILE A 124 -17.36 0.63 -10.73
N ASP A 125 -17.08 0.98 -11.98
CA ASP A 125 -17.68 0.31 -13.13
C ASP A 125 -16.97 -1.00 -13.52
N SER A 126 -15.67 -1.12 -13.19
CA SER A 126 -14.89 -2.31 -13.53
C SER A 126 -13.67 -2.50 -12.65
N LEU A 127 -13.16 -3.75 -12.61
CA LEU A 127 -11.89 -4.07 -11.95
C LEU A 127 -10.71 -3.31 -12.55
N VAL A 128 -10.72 -3.08 -13.87
CA VAL A 128 -9.67 -2.33 -14.54
C VAL A 128 -9.63 -0.88 -14.04
N GLU A 129 -10.78 -0.23 -13.93
CA GLU A 129 -10.87 1.14 -13.41
C GLU A 129 -10.48 1.22 -11.94
N LEU A 130 -10.90 0.25 -11.13
CA LEU A 130 -10.49 0.13 -9.74
C LEU A 130 -8.95 0.07 -9.63
N LEU A 131 -8.31 -0.85 -10.33
CA LEU A 131 -6.86 -1.03 -10.26
C LEU A 131 -6.09 0.17 -10.85
N GLN A 132 -6.65 0.84 -11.86
CA GLN A 132 -6.09 2.08 -12.41
C GLN A 132 -6.32 3.29 -11.49
N GLY A 133 -7.10 3.15 -10.42
CA GLY A 133 -7.45 4.26 -9.51
C GLY A 133 -8.37 5.30 -10.18
N ARG A 134 -9.14 4.89 -11.20
CA ARG A 134 -10.11 5.73 -11.93
C ARG A 134 -11.51 5.49 -11.38
N PHE A 135 -11.87 6.23 -10.37
CA PHE A 135 -13.19 6.20 -9.75
C PHE A 135 -13.51 7.55 -9.11
N SER A 136 -14.74 7.72 -8.64
CA SER A 136 -15.22 9.01 -8.12
C SER A 136 -14.41 9.49 -6.90
N LYS A 137 -14.40 10.80 -6.68
CA LYS A 137 -13.77 11.42 -5.49
C LYS A 137 -14.32 10.84 -4.19
N GLY A 138 -15.61 10.56 -4.12
CA GLY A 138 -16.25 9.96 -2.95
C GLY A 138 -15.69 8.57 -2.61
N VAL A 139 -15.45 7.72 -3.62
CA VAL A 139 -14.80 6.42 -3.43
C VAL A 139 -13.35 6.62 -2.95
N MET A 140 -12.59 7.55 -3.55
CA MET A 140 -11.23 7.85 -3.11
C MET A 140 -11.18 8.25 -1.64
N GLU A 141 -12.05 9.18 -1.23
CA GLU A 141 -12.16 9.64 0.16
C GLU A 141 -12.56 8.50 1.10
N ARG A 142 -13.48 7.64 0.66
CA ARG A 142 -13.91 6.49 1.45
C ARG A 142 -12.80 5.48 1.68
N LEU A 143 -12.05 5.13 0.64
CA LEU A 143 -10.92 4.21 0.72
C LEU A 143 -9.76 4.78 1.56
N CYS A 144 -9.51 6.09 1.48
CA CYS A 144 -8.43 6.77 2.18
C CYS A 144 -8.79 7.23 3.59
N ARG A 145 -10.04 7.07 4.04
CA ARG A 145 -10.48 7.56 5.36
C ARG A 145 -9.67 6.92 6.47
N GLN A 146 -9.05 7.77 7.31
CA GLN A 146 -8.27 7.29 8.46
C GLN A 146 -9.11 6.39 9.37
N HIS A 147 -8.51 5.37 9.93
CA HIS A 147 -9.09 4.37 10.84
C HIS A 147 -10.24 3.52 10.29
N SER A 148 -10.98 4.00 9.29
CA SER A 148 -12.15 3.30 8.73
C SER A 148 -12.02 2.95 7.24
N GLY A 149 -10.96 3.38 6.57
CA GLY A 149 -10.65 3.06 5.19
C GLY A 149 -9.88 1.75 5.01
N LEU A 150 -9.31 1.59 3.80
CA LEU A 150 -8.55 0.41 3.41
C LEU A 150 -7.11 0.46 3.93
N PHE A 151 -6.49 1.66 4.01
CA PHE A 151 -5.11 1.82 4.41
C PHE A 151 -4.91 1.56 5.91
N PRO A 152 -3.78 0.92 6.32
CA PRO A 152 -3.58 0.56 7.70
C PRO A 152 -3.28 1.77 8.58
N ALA A 153 -3.85 1.79 9.78
CA ALA A 153 -3.49 2.71 10.86
C ALA A 153 -2.21 2.22 11.57
N PRO A 154 -1.48 3.07 12.31
CA PRO A 154 -0.24 2.66 13.00
C PRO A 154 -0.40 1.43 13.88
N LYS A 155 -1.50 1.33 14.63
CA LYS A 155 -1.82 0.18 15.48
C LYS A 155 -2.05 -1.14 14.72
N GLU A 156 -2.26 -1.06 13.42
CA GLU A 156 -2.43 -2.20 12.52
C GLU A 156 -1.12 -2.62 11.86
N ILE A 157 0.00 -1.94 12.19
CA ILE A 157 1.32 -2.17 11.60
C ILE A 157 2.28 -2.60 12.69
N THR A 158 2.97 -3.72 12.48
CA THR A 158 4.09 -4.18 13.30
C THR A 158 5.38 -4.07 12.50
N LEU A 159 6.45 -3.59 13.14
CA LEU A 159 7.70 -3.25 12.49
C LEU A 159 8.86 -4.00 13.13
N ALA A 160 9.71 -4.64 12.32
CA ALA A 160 10.94 -5.26 12.76
C ALA A 160 12.06 -5.02 11.75
N CYS A 161 13.26 -4.76 12.25
CA CYS A 161 14.47 -4.60 11.44
C CYS A 161 15.68 -5.16 12.19
N SER A 162 16.56 -5.87 11.49
CA SER A 162 17.80 -6.43 12.06
C SER A 162 18.91 -5.39 12.28
N CYS A 163 18.64 -4.08 12.07
CA CYS A 163 19.64 -3.04 12.28
C CYS A 163 19.78 -2.68 13.78
N PRO A 164 20.93 -2.11 14.20
CA PRO A 164 21.16 -1.76 15.60
C PRO A 164 20.43 -0.49 16.06
N ASP A 165 19.59 0.12 15.21
CA ASP A 165 18.77 1.29 15.59
C ASP A 165 17.64 0.81 16.49
N TRP A 166 17.55 1.35 17.71
CA TRP A 166 16.54 0.99 18.71
C TRP A 166 15.12 1.47 18.37
N ALA A 167 14.99 2.40 17.40
CA ALA A 167 13.69 2.93 17.00
C ALA A 167 12.90 1.89 16.20
N SER A 168 11.64 1.67 16.57
CA SER A 168 10.72 0.78 15.84
C SER A 168 10.60 1.16 14.37
N MET A 169 10.49 2.47 14.06
CA MET A 169 10.56 3.02 12.71
C MET A 169 11.98 3.52 12.42
N CYS A 170 12.89 2.63 12.05
CA CYS A 170 14.21 3.02 11.55
C CYS A 170 14.14 3.47 10.08
N LYS A 171 15.23 4.06 9.56
CA LYS A 171 15.32 4.48 8.15
C LYS A 171 15.14 3.34 7.13
N HIS A 172 15.48 2.10 7.51
CA HIS A 172 15.33 0.92 6.65
C HIS A 172 13.85 0.50 6.54
N VAL A 173 13.13 0.48 7.67
CA VAL A 173 11.69 0.26 7.70
C VAL A 173 10.97 1.34 6.89
N ALA A 174 11.31 2.61 7.10
CA ALA A 174 10.75 3.71 6.32
C ALA A 174 11.01 3.55 4.81
N ALA A 175 12.21 3.12 4.40
CA ALA A 175 12.52 2.84 3.00
C ALA A 175 11.66 1.71 2.42
N VAL A 176 11.42 0.64 3.18
CA VAL A 176 10.54 -0.47 2.78
C VAL A 176 9.11 -0.01 2.63
N LEU A 177 8.58 0.79 3.55
CA LEU A 177 7.22 1.33 3.44
C LEU A 177 7.05 2.21 2.20
N TYR A 178 8.01 3.07 1.86
CA TYR A 178 8.02 3.78 0.58
C TYR A 178 8.16 2.84 -0.62
N GLY A 179 8.93 1.77 -0.49
CA GLY A 179 9.06 0.71 -1.49
C GLY A 179 7.74 -0.01 -1.76
N VAL A 180 6.92 -0.24 -0.72
CA VAL A 180 5.56 -0.75 -0.88
C VAL A 180 4.73 0.22 -1.75
N GLY A 181 4.77 1.53 -1.45
CA GLY A 181 4.07 2.53 -2.27
C GLY A 181 4.48 2.48 -3.75
N ALA A 182 5.79 2.38 -4.03
CA ALA A 182 6.28 2.25 -5.40
C ALA A 182 5.80 0.95 -6.07
N ARG A 183 5.74 -0.15 -5.34
CA ARG A 183 5.23 -1.42 -5.86
C ARG A 183 3.73 -1.38 -6.13
N LEU A 184 2.95 -0.62 -5.35
CA LEU A 184 1.53 -0.42 -5.58
C LEU A 184 1.22 0.43 -6.82
N ASP A 185 2.19 1.20 -7.33
CA ASP A 185 2.06 1.88 -8.63
C ASP A 185 2.01 0.89 -9.79
N GLU A 186 2.71 -0.24 -9.66
CA GLU A 186 2.82 -1.28 -10.67
C GLU A 186 1.77 -2.39 -10.49
N GLN A 187 1.46 -2.72 -9.23
CA GLN A 187 0.64 -3.86 -8.82
C GLN A 187 -0.29 -3.46 -7.67
N PRO A 188 -1.33 -2.66 -7.93
CA PRO A 188 -2.24 -2.14 -6.89
C PRO A 188 -3.01 -3.24 -6.16
N GLU A 189 -3.25 -4.41 -6.80
CA GLU A 189 -3.89 -5.58 -6.19
C GLU A 189 -3.13 -6.10 -4.95
N LEU A 190 -1.84 -5.80 -4.84
CA LEU A 190 -1.05 -6.17 -3.68
C LEU A 190 -1.53 -5.50 -2.38
N LEU A 191 -2.19 -4.35 -2.44
CA LEU A 191 -2.77 -3.71 -1.26
C LEU A 191 -3.92 -4.56 -0.69
N PHE A 192 -4.79 -5.07 -1.55
CA PHE A 192 -5.92 -5.92 -1.16
C PHE A 192 -5.41 -7.25 -0.58
N ARG A 193 -4.42 -7.87 -1.25
CA ARG A 193 -3.73 -9.06 -0.73
C ARG A 193 -3.10 -8.78 0.64
N LEU A 194 -2.38 -7.67 0.81
CA LEU A 194 -1.73 -7.27 2.05
C LEU A 194 -2.76 -7.10 3.18
N ARG A 195 -3.92 -6.53 2.86
CA ARG A 195 -5.03 -6.31 3.80
C ARG A 195 -5.97 -7.51 3.95
N LYS A 196 -5.70 -8.63 3.23
CA LYS A 196 -6.47 -9.90 3.23
C LYS A 196 -7.95 -9.68 2.89
N VAL A 197 -8.22 -8.90 1.84
CA VAL A 197 -9.55 -8.67 1.26
C VAL A 197 -9.49 -8.93 -0.25
N ASP A 198 -10.65 -9.21 -0.86
CA ASP A 198 -10.78 -9.40 -2.30
C ASP A 198 -11.28 -8.09 -2.94
N GLU A 199 -10.51 -7.55 -3.89
CA GLU A 199 -10.89 -6.35 -4.63
C GLU A 199 -12.18 -6.51 -5.44
N LYS A 200 -12.52 -7.75 -5.82
CA LYS A 200 -13.75 -8.06 -6.56
C LYS A 200 -15.01 -7.78 -5.75
N ASP A 201 -14.93 -7.83 -4.43
CA ASP A 201 -16.07 -7.51 -3.55
C ASP A 201 -16.56 -6.06 -3.72
N LEU A 202 -15.66 -5.14 -4.11
CA LEU A 202 -16.01 -3.74 -4.38
C LEU A 202 -16.92 -3.59 -5.61
N ILE A 203 -16.83 -4.52 -6.55
CA ILE A 203 -17.58 -4.51 -7.81
C ILE A 203 -18.83 -5.39 -7.68
N ALA A 204 -18.72 -6.55 -7.03
CA ALA A 204 -19.79 -7.54 -6.93
C ALA A 204 -21.06 -6.99 -6.28
N LYS A 205 -20.95 -6.06 -5.32
CA LYS A 205 -22.11 -5.41 -4.68
C LYS A 205 -22.79 -4.38 -5.58
N ALA A 206 -22.13 -3.86 -6.61
CA ALA A 206 -22.75 -3.03 -7.61
C ALA A 206 -23.81 -3.81 -8.41
N ASP A 207 -23.50 -5.06 -8.79
CA ASP A 207 -24.41 -5.94 -9.53
C ASP A 207 -25.64 -6.37 -8.68
N GLY A 208 -25.46 -6.59 -7.40
CA GLY A 208 -26.56 -6.95 -6.47
C GLY A 208 -27.58 -5.82 -6.27
N GLY A 209 -27.13 -4.58 -6.18
CA GLY A 209 -27.98 -3.40 -6.09
C GLY A 209 -28.75 -3.10 -7.39
N ALA A 210 -28.09 -3.25 -8.54
CA ALA A 210 -28.71 -3.06 -9.85
C ALA A 210 -29.79 -4.12 -10.16
N ARG A 211 -29.62 -5.35 -9.68
CA ARG A 211 -30.64 -6.42 -9.82
C ARG A 211 -31.88 -6.17 -8.97
N LEU A 212 -31.73 -5.56 -7.80
CA LEU A 212 -32.89 -5.15 -6.97
C LEU A 212 -33.64 -3.96 -7.56
N ALA A 213 -32.94 -3.01 -8.18
CA ALA A 213 -33.59 -1.88 -8.87
C ALA A 213 -34.28 -2.26 -10.18
N LYS A 214 -33.90 -3.39 -10.81
CA LYS A 214 -34.57 -3.93 -12.03
C LYS A 214 -35.77 -4.84 -11.74
N ARG A 215 -36.09 -5.15 -10.50
CA ARG A 215 -37.37 -5.73 -10.15
C ARG A 215 -38.43 -4.61 -10.14
N GLY A 216 -39.03 -4.40 -11.32
CA GLY A 216 -40.20 -3.57 -11.47
C GLY A 216 -41.31 -4.02 -10.53
N PRO A 217 -42.31 -3.17 -10.25
CA PRO A 217 -43.40 -3.48 -9.34
C PRO A 217 -44.06 -4.81 -9.72
N SER A 218 -44.24 -5.68 -8.69
CA SER A 218 -44.86 -6.98 -8.87
C SER A 218 -46.19 -6.82 -9.62
N LYS A 219 -46.42 -7.67 -10.66
CA LYS A 219 -47.66 -7.76 -11.42
C LYS A 219 -48.81 -8.03 -10.44
N GLY A 220 -49.43 -7.04 -9.88
CA GLY A 220 -50.53 -7.18 -8.93
C GLY A 220 -51.12 -5.87 -8.43
N LYS A 221 -50.59 -4.72 -8.86
CA LYS A 221 -51.13 -3.40 -8.55
C LYS A 221 -51.19 -2.51 -9.77
N VAL A 222 -51.77 -3.00 -10.84
CA VAL A 222 -52.29 -2.15 -11.92
C VAL A 222 -53.79 -2.01 -11.62
N LEU A 223 -54.19 -0.86 -11.10
CA LEU A 223 -55.59 -0.48 -11.06
C LEU A 223 -56.08 -0.42 -12.50
N SER A 224 -56.99 -1.31 -12.87
CA SER A 224 -57.68 -1.29 -14.16
C SER A 224 -58.51 0.00 -14.24
N ASN A 225 -58.33 0.77 -15.34
CA ASN A 225 -59.10 1.97 -15.68
C ASN A 225 -60.60 1.68 -16.02
N ALA A 226 -61.26 0.86 -15.24
CA ALA A 226 -62.62 0.44 -15.52
C ALA A 226 -63.70 1.03 -14.58
N ASN A 227 -63.38 2.09 -13.80
CA ASN A 227 -64.42 2.77 -13.00
C ASN A 227 -64.16 4.27 -12.93
N LEU A 228 -64.25 4.95 -14.09
CA LEU A 228 -64.40 6.41 -14.14
C LEU A 228 -65.39 6.73 -15.26
N ALA A 229 -66.67 6.34 -15.03
CA ALA A 229 -67.82 6.86 -15.73
C ALA A 229 -69.02 6.58 -14.85
N GLU A 230 -69.37 7.52 -13.95
CA GLU A 230 -70.68 7.98 -13.53
C GLU A 230 -70.51 9.24 -12.68
#